data_1a1ce4e763d512248a102a1437114a57
#
_entry.id   1a1ce4e763d512248a102a1437114a57
#
_cell.length_a   1.000
_cell.length_b   1.000
_cell.length_c   1.000
_cell.angle_alpha   90.00
_cell.angle_beta   90.00
_cell.angle_gamma   90.00
#
_symmetry.space_group_name_H-M   'P 1'
#
loop_
_entity.id
_entity.type
_entity.pdbx_description
1 polymer ?
#
loop_
_entity_poly.entity_id
_entity_poly.type
_entity_poly.pdbx_seq_one_letter_code
_entity_poly.pdbx_strand_id
1 'polypeptide(L)'
;VSSSWVAVVAVLVAAFGLAFLVSRLLTLRAGLIKGAAEYPRIDPSELGLSRTGPTVLHFSAQWCGPCAGVRRVVDQVCADLPAVAHVEIDLDANPAAARTLSVLSLPTTLIFDADGQVRYRASGVPTAADLRSALEPLLT
;
A
#
# COMPACT_ATOMS: atom_id res chain seq x y z
N VAL A 1 25.05 -6.65 -46.35
CA VAL A 1 25.65 -6.34 -45.03
C VAL A 1 24.82 -5.31 -44.29
N SER A 2 24.17 -4.35 -44.96
CA SER A 2 23.38 -3.28 -44.33
C SER A 2 22.02 -3.75 -43.75
N SER A 3 21.41 -4.78 -44.33
CA SER A 3 20.07 -5.27 -43.88
C SER A 3 20.11 -6.03 -42.55
N SER A 4 21.19 -6.81 -42.31
CA SER A 4 21.32 -7.56 -41.05
C SER A 4 21.52 -6.69 -39.83
N TRP A 5 22.30 -5.61 -40.00
CA TRP A 5 22.51 -4.63 -38.91
C TRP A 5 21.23 -3.88 -38.53
N VAL A 6 20.45 -3.45 -39.51
CA VAL A 6 19.17 -2.77 -39.27
C VAL A 6 18.18 -3.73 -38.57
N ALA A 7 18.14 -4.99 -38.96
CA ALA A 7 17.30 -5.97 -38.29
C ALA A 7 17.70 -6.20 -36.83
N VAL A 8 19.00 -6.30 -36.54
CA VAL A 8 19.51 -6.45 -35.17
C VAL A 8 19.17 -5.23 -34.32
N VAL A 9 19.37 -4.03 -34.81
CA VAL A 9 19.01 -2.80 -34.11
C VAL A 9 17.51 -2.73 -33.85
N ALA A 10 16.68 -3.06 -34.81
CA ALA A 10 15.22 -3.07 -34.64
C ALA A 10 14.76 -4.06 -33.56
N VAL A 11 15.34 -5.26 -33.53
CA VAL A 11 15.04 -6.27 -32.50
C VAL A 11 15.48 -5.78 -31.10
N LEU A 12 16.64 -5.20 -30.98
CA LEU A 12 17.12 -4.66 -29.70
C LEU A 12 16.24 -3.51 -29.19
N VAL A 13 15.86 -2.58 -30.06
CA VAL A 13 14.96 -1.47 -29.69
C VAL A 13 13.59 -1.99 -29.24
N ALA A 14 13.05 -2.99 -29.94
CA ALA A 14 11.79 -3.63 -29.59
C ALA A 14 11.89 -4.35 -28.22
N ALA A 15 12.97 -5.09 -27.98
CA ALA A 15 13.20 -5.79 -26.73
C ALA A 15 13.36 -4.84 -25.54
N PHE A 16 14.15 -3.78 -25.69
CA PHE A 16 14.30 -2.76 -24.65
C PHE A 16 13.01 -1.96 -24.41
N GLY A 17 12.27 -1.63 -25.47
CA GLY A 17 10.97 -0.98 -25.36
C GLY A 17 9.95 -1.83 -24.59
N LEU A 18 9.89 -3.12 -24.89
CA LEU A 18 9.02 -4.06 -24.19
C LEU A 18 9.43 -4.23 -22.72
N ALA A 19 10.72 -4.40 -22.44
CA ALA A 19 11.25 -4.52 -21.07
C ALA A 19 10.96 -3.26 -20.26
N PHE A 20 11.11 -2.08 -20.84
CA PHE A 20 10.77 -0.80 -20.21
C PHE A 20 9.27 -0.69 -19.92
N LEU A 21 8.42 -1.08 -20.87
CA LEU A 21 6.96 -1.06 -20.72
C LEU A 21 6.51 -2.01 -19.60
N VAL A 22 7.04 -3.23 -19.59
CA VAL A 22 6.76 -4.23 -18.55
C VAL A 22 7.23 -3.73 -17.18
N SER A 23 8.43 -3.17 -17.10
CA SER A 23 8.95 -2.57 -15.86
C SER A 23 8.07 -1.43 -15.35
N ARG A 24 7.61 -0.54 -16.24
CA ARG A 24 6.67 0.53 -15.91
C ARG A 24 5.33 -0.01 -15.41
N LEU A 25 4.78 -1.01 -16.08
CA LEU A 25 3.53 -1.65 -15.67
C LEU A 25 3.66 -2.34 -14.31
N LEU A 26 4.78 -3.01 -14.05
CA LEU A 26 5.05 -3.66 -12.76
C LEU A 26 5.23 -2.63 -11.63
N THR A 27 5.94 -1.52 -11.89
CA THR A 27 6.09 -0.43 -10.91
C THR A 27 4.79 0.32 -10.65
N LEU A 28 3.96 0.53 -11.66
CA LEU A 28 2.62 1.10 -11.48
C LEU A 28 1.71 0.17 -10.65
N ARG A 29 1.87 -1.14 -10.81
CA ARG A 29 1.13 -2.15 -10.02
C ARG A 29 1.68 -2.36 -8.61
N ALA A 30 2.94 -2.07 -8.35
CA ALA A 30 3.55 -2.23 -7.02
C ALA A 30 2.97 -1.28 -5.95
N GLY A 31 2.45 -0.13 -6.36
CA GLY A 31 1.73 0.80 -5.49
C GLY A 31 0.21 0.57 -5.42
N LEU A 32 -0.33 -0.38 -6.18
CA LEU A 32 -1.76 -0.68 -6.15
C LEU A 32 -2.15 -1.37 -4.84
N ILE A 33 -3.18 -0.85 -4.21
CA ILE A 33 -3.82 -1.45 -3.05
C ILE A 33 -4.46 -2.76 -3.49
N LYS A 34 -4.02 -3.87 -2.92
CA LYS A 34 -4.54 -5.20 -3.20
C LYS A 34 -5.57 -5.58 -2.16
N GLY A 35 -6.66 -6.24 -2.60
CA GLY A 35 -7.58 -6.90 -1.68
C GLY A 35 -6.83 -7.88 -0.78
N ALA A 36 -7.08 -7.82 0.52
CA ALA A 36 -6.40 -8.67 1.48
C ALA A 36 -6.96 -10.08 1.44
N ALA A 37 -6.13 -11.04 1.03
CA ALA A 37 -6.43 -12.46 1.23
C ALA A 37 -6.15 -12.83 2.69
N GLU A 38 -7.12 -13.50 3.32
CA GLU A 38 -7.04 -14.23 4.59
C GLU A 38 -6.05 -13.72 5.66
N TYR A 39 -6.38 -12.58 6.27
CA TYR A 39 -5.77 -12.22 7.55
C TYR A 39 -6.69 -12.67 8.71
N PRO A 40 -6.12 -13.08 9.85
CA PRO A 40 -6.93 -13.32 11.03
C PRO A 40 -7.67 -12.04 11.41
N ARG A 41 -8.92 -12.18 11.84
CA ARG A 41 -9.65 -11.06 12.41
C ARG A 41 -8.98 -10.64 13.71
N ILE A 42 -8.71 -9.36 13.85
CA ILE A 42 -8.06 -8.75 15.01
C ILE A 42 -9.11 -8.02 15.81
N ASP A 43 -9.04 -8.13 17.14
CA ASP A 43 -9.86 -7.29 17.99
C ASP A 43 -9.47 -5.81 17.79
N PRO A 44 -10.40 -4.94 17.37
CA PRO A 44 -10.10 -3.54 17.12
C PRO A 44 -9.39 -2.84 18.28
N SER A 45 -9.66 -3.25 19.51
CA SER A 45 -9.05 -2.65 20.71
C SER A 45 -7.55 -2.94 20.84
N GLU A 46 -7.05 -4.05 20.29
CA GLU A 46 -5.63 -4.42 20.39
C GLU A 46 -4.71 -3.48 19.60
N LEU A 47 -5.22 -2.92 18.50
CA LEU A 47 -4.46 -2.01 17.64
C LEU A 47 -4.99 -0.57 17.65
N GLY A 48 -5.95 -0.25 18.49
CA GLY A 48 -6.57 1.06 18.54
C GLY A 48 -7.41 1.40 17.31
N LEU A 49 -8.00 0.39 16.67
CA LEU A 49 -8.84 0.56 15.48
C LEU A 49 -10.19 1.20 15.85
N SER A 50 -10.75 1.95 14.92
CA SER A 50 -12.11 2.48 15.04
C SER A 50 -13.14 1.35 14.99
N ARG A 51 -14.18 1.45 15.82
CA ARG A 51 -15.34 0.54 15.79
C ARG A 51 -16.54 1.12 15.05
N THR A 52 -16.44 2.38 14.63
CA THR A 52 -17.53 3.11 13.98
C THR A 52 -17.28 3.39 12.50
N GLY A 53 -16.11 3.04 11.99
CA GLY A 53 -15.75 3.23 10.60
C GLY A 53 -14.41 2.57 10.25
N PRO A 54 -13.98 2.69 9.00
CA PRO A 54 -12.72 2.11 8.57
C PRO A 54 -11.52 2.80 9.22
N THR A 55 -10.44 2.04 9.39
CA THR A 55 -9.16 2.54 9.89
C THR A 55 -8.06 2.29 8.86
N VAL A 56 -7.31 3.33 8.54
CA VAL A 56 -6.05 3.21 7.82
C VAL A 56 -4.94 3.08 8.87
N LEU A 57 -4.31 1.91 8.88
CA LEU A 57 -3.19 1.63 9.76
C LEU A 57 -1.93 1.49 8.92
N HIS A 58 -0.86 2.18 9.27
CA HIS A 58 0.43 1.95 8.64
C HIS A 58 1.54 1.70 9.66
N PHE A 59 2.45 0.82 9.27
CA PHE A 59 3.67 0.57 10.02
C PHE A 59 4.77 1.52 9.58
N SER A 60 5.48 2.07 10.55
CA SER A 60 6.61 2.97 10.34
C SER A 60 7.79 2.60 11.23
N ALA A 61 8.93 3.24 11.01
CA ALA A 61 10.10 3.21 11.89
C ALA A 61 10.88 4.52 11.72
N GLN A 62 11.72 4.87 12.68
CA GLN A 62 12.52 6.10 12.62
C GLN A 62 13.50 6.12 11.43
N TRP A 63 13.99 4.94 11.04
CA TRP A 63 14.90 4.76 9.89
C TRP A 63 14.17 4.66 8.52
N CYS A 64 12.85 4.65 8.51
CA CYS A 64 12.04 4.54 7.29
C CYS A 64 11.77 5.93 6.68
N GLY A 65 12.56 6.33 5.71
CA GLY A 65 12.38 7.62 5.01
C GLY A 65 11.03 7.77 4.29
N PRO A 66 10.56 6.79 3.50
CA PRO A 66 9.27 6.87 2.80
C PRO A 66 8.04 6.91 3.70
N CYS A 67 8.15 6.52 4.97
CA CYS A 67 7.02 6.49 5.91
C CYS A 67 6.41 7.88 6.17
N ALA A 68 7.22 8.94 6.11
CA ALA A 68 6.72 10.31 6.17
C ALA A 68 5.79 10.66 4.99
N GLY A 69 6.05 10.07 3.81
CA GLY A 69 5.17 10.20 2.65
C GLY A 69 3.82 9.55 2.86
N VAL A 70 3.79 8.36 3.45
CA VAL A 70 2.53 7.66 3.81
C VAL A 70 1.73 8.51 4.79
N ARG A 71 2.36 9.00 5.86
CA ARG A 71 1.68 9.83 6.86
C ARG A 71 0.99 11.03 6.22
N ARG A 72 1.69 11.76 5.34
CA ARG A 72 1.09 12.92 4.65
C ARG A 72 -0.10 12.56 3.78
N VAL A 73 -0.02 11.46 3.03
CA VAL A 73 -1.11 11.01 2.16
C VAL A 73 -2.31 10.58 3.01
N VAL A 74 -2.10 9.81 4.06
CA VAL A 74 -3.17 9.35 4.96
C VAL A 74 -3.83 10.53 5.67
N ASP A 75 -3.04 11.46 6.21
CA ASP A 75 -3.57 12.66 6.88
C ASP A 75 -4.43 13.50 5.94
N GLN A 76 -3.99 13.67 4.69
CA GLN A 76 -4.76 14.38 3.67
C GLN A 76 -6.09 13.69 3.38
N VAL A 77 -6.09 12.36 3.22
CA VAL A 77 -7.32 11.61 2.93
C VAL A 77 -8.26 11.60 4.13
N CYS A 78 -7.74 11.44 5.35
CA CYS A 78 -8.54 11.46 6.57
C CYS A 78 -9.13 12.85 6.87
N ALA A 79 -8.46 13.94 6.47
CA ALA A 79 -9.00 15.29 6.58
C ALA A 79 -10.27 15.46 5.72
N ASP A 80 -10.31 14.82 4.54
CA ASP A 80 -11.48 14.84 3.65
C ASP A 80 -12.56 13.81 4.04
N LEU A 81 -12.18 12.77 4.77
CA LEU A 81 -13.04 11.65 5.16
C LEU A 81 -13.04 11.46 6.69
N PRO A 82 -13.78 12.29 7.44
CA PRO A 82 -13.71 12.30 8.92
C PRO A 82 -14.20 11.00 9.58
N ALA A 83 -14.91 10.14 8.87
CA ALA A 83 -15.29 8.80 9.36
C ALA A 83 -14.14 7.79 9.34
N VAL A 84 -13.01 8.11 8.70
CA VAL A 84 -11.82 7.26 8.61
C VAL A 84 -10.87 7.59 9.75
N ALA A 85 -10.50 6.58 10.54
CA ALA A 85 -9.46 6.71 11.55
C ALA A 85 -8.06 6.46 10.95
N HIS A 86 -7.04 7.07 11.53
CA HIS A 86 -5.64 6.87 11.18
C HIS A 86 -4.88 6.33 12.39
N VAL A 87 -4.17 5.22 12.21
CA VAL A 87 -3.31 4.63 13.23
C VAL A 87 -1.92 4.41 12.63
N GLU A 88 -0.90 4.89 13.31
CA GLU A 88 0.51 4.63 12.98
C GLU A 88 1.13 3.75 14.06
N ILE A 89 1.77 2.66 13.66
CA ILE A 89 2.43 1.72 14.56
C ILE A 89 3.93 1.70 14.27
N ASP A 90 4.73 1.96 15.30
CA ASP A 90 6.17 1.76 15.23
C ASP A 90 6.50 0.26 15.21
N LEU A 91 7.15 -0.19 14.15
CA LEU A 91 7.52 -1.59 13.95
C LEU A 91 8.46 -2.10 15.05
N ASP A 92 9.43 -1.27 15.44
CA ASP A 92 10.46 -1.66 16.39
C ASP A 92 9.90 -1.78 17.81
N ALA A 93 8.89 -0.96 18.13
CA ALA A 93 8.18 -1.02 19.41
C ALA A 93 7.09 -2.11 19.46
N ASN A 94 6.58 -2.54 18.30
CA ASN A 94 5.45 -3.48 18.21
C ASN A 94 5.72 -4.67 17.27
N PRO A 95 6.79 -5.45 17.50
CA PRO A 95 7.16 -6.55 16.61
C PRO A 95 6.12 -7.68 16.56
N ALA A 96 5.32 -7.84 17.60
CA ALA A 96 4.26 -8.86 17.65
C ALA A 96 3.12 -8.51 16.66
N ALA A 97 2.67 -7.25 16.63
CA ALA A 97 1.67 -6.78 15.69
C ALA A 97 2.16 -6.93 14.23
N ALA A 98 3.41 -6.59 13.98
CA ALA A 98 4.02 -6.75 12.66
C ALA A 98 4.03 -8.22 12.20
N ARG A 99 4.35 -9.17 13.08
CA ARG A 99 4.31 -10.60 12.77
C ARG A 99 2.89 -11.09 12.50
N THR A 100 1.93 -10.72 13.35
CA THR A 100 0.52 -11.10 13.17
C THR A 100 -0.04 -10.63 11.84
N LEU A 101 0.35 -9.44 11.40
CA LEU A 101 -0.08 -8.84 10.14
C LEU A 101 0.88 -9.13 8.97
N SER A 102 1.85 -10.00 9.16
CA SER A 102 2.83 -10.40 8.13
C SER A 102 3.50 -9.20 7.46
N VAL A 103 3.91 -8.21 8.25
CA VAL A 103 4.63 -7.03 7.76
C VAL A 103 6.08 -7.39 7.53
N LEU A 104 6.50 -7.42 6.27
CA LEU A 104 7.85 -7.83 5.84
C LEU A 104 8.69 -6.66 5.35
N SER A 105 8.09 -5.51 5.12
CA SER A 105 8.77 -4.32 4.60
C SER A 105 8.07 -3.04 5.05
N LEU A 106 8.79 -1.93 5.03
CA LEU A 106 8.25 -0.62 5.33
C LEU A 106 8.36 0.33 4.11
N PRO A 107 7.40 1.20 3.94
CA PRO A 107 6.13 1.27 4.66
C PRO A 107 5.15 0.18 4.21
N THR A 108 4.32 -0.31 5.12
CA THR A 108 3.16 -1.17 4.82
C THR A 108 1.91 -0.51 5.40
N THR A 109 0.89 -0.37 4.56
CA THR A 109 -0.41 0.22 4.93
C THR A 109 -1.49 -0.84 4.83
N LEU A 110 -2.35 -0.91 5.82
CA LEU A 110 -3.49 -1.81 5.91
C LEU A 110 -4.76 -0.98 6.11
N ILE A 111 -5.86 -1.38 5.48
CA ILE A 111 -7.17 -0.80 5.72
C ILE A 111 -8.04 -1.85 6.38
N PHE A 112 -8.53 -1.51 7.57
CA PHE A 112 -9.46 -2.33 8.34
C PHE A 112 -10.87 -1.76 8.22
N ASP A 113 -11.86 -2.66 8.21
CA ASP A 113 -13.24 -2.25 8.46
C ASP A 113 -13.51 -2.09 9.97
N ALA A 114 -14.75 -1.70 10.33
CA ALA A 114 -15.15 -1.49 11.71
C ALA A 114 -15.18 -2.80 12.54
N ASP A 115 -15.17 -3.95 11.89
CA ASP A 115 -15.16 -5.27 12.53
C ASP A 115 -13.74 -5.81 12.77
N GLY A 116 -12.70 -5.05 12.44
CA GLY A 116 -11.30 -5.46 12.58
C GLY A 116 -10.82 -6.44 11.50
N GLN A 117 -11.53 -6.49 10.38
CA GLN A 117 -11.12 -7.29 9.22
C GLN A 117 -10.25 -6.46 8.29
N VAL A 118 -9.09 -6.99 7.90
CA VAL A 118 -8.26 -6.38 6.86
C VAL A 118 -8.97 -6.48 5.52
N ARG A 119 -9.20 -5.35 4.88
CA ARG A 119 -9.86 -5.28 3.57
C ARG A 119 -8.89 -5.01 2.44
N TYR A 120 -7.84 -4.23 2.70
CA TYR A 120 -6.83 -3.87 1.71
C TYR A 120 -5.45 -3.78 2.33
N ARG A 121 -4.45 -4.03 1.52
CA ARG A 121 -3.04 -3.89 1.87
C ARG A 121 -2.28 -3.21 0.74
N ALA A 122 -1.39 -2.30 1.10
CA ALA A 122 -0.46 -1.64 0.19
C ALA A 122 0.95 -1.66 0.76
N SER A 123 1.94 -1.88 -0.10
CA SER A 123 3.36 -1.71 0.20
C SER A 123 3.87 -0.46 -0.50
N GLY A 124 4.77 0.29 0.14
CA GLY A 124 5.23 1.57 -0.35
C GLY A 124 4.25 2.70 -0.04
N VAL A 125 4.41 3.84 -0.71
CA VAL A 125 3.56 5.02 -0.52
C VAL A 125 2.36 4.94 -1.46
N PRO A 126 1.12 4.78 -0.95
CA PRO A 126 -0.07 4.78 -1.78
C PRO A 126 -0.35 6.19 -2.34
N THR A 127 -1.08 6.27 -3.45
CA THR A 127 -1.61 7.56 -3.89
C THR A 127 -2.88 7.90 -3.11
N ALA A 128 -3.20 9.19 -2.97
CA ALA A 128 -4.43 9.63 -2.34
C ALA A 128 -5.68 9.10 -3.07
N ALA A 129 -5.63 9.01 -4.40
CA ALA A 129 -6.71 8.50 -5.22
C ALA A 129 -6.97 7.00 -4.95
N ASP A 130 -5.91 6.18 -4.91
CA ASP A 130 -6.05 4.74 -4.63
C ASP A 130 -6.58 4.50 -3.21
N LEU A 131 -6.09 5.29 -2.25
CA LEU A 131 -6.54 5.19 -0.86
C LEU A 131 -8.03 5.56 -0.71
N ARG A 132 -8.48 6.63 -1.36
CA ARG A 132 -9.91 7.00 -1.39
C ARG A 132 -10.77 5.92 -2.03
N SER A 133 -10.34 5.39 -3.17
CA SER A 133 -11.07 4.32 -3.87
C SER A 133 -11.21 3.04 -3.03
N ALA A 134 -10.20 2.71 -2.22
CA ALA A 134 -10.25 1.58 -1.32
C ALA A 134 -11.15 1.82 -0.10
N LEU A 135 -11.24 3.05 0.38
CA LEU A 135 -12.06 3.43 1.54
C LEU A 135 -13.53 3.63 1.21
N GLU A 136 -13.85 4.08 0.00
CA GLU A 136 -15.21 4.42 -0.41
C GLU A 136 -16.24 3.31 -0.15
N PRO A 137 -15.99 2.02 -0.51
CA PRO A 137 -16.94 0.94 -0.22
C PRO A 137 -17.10 0.62 1.27
N LEU A 138 -16.21 1.10 2.13
CA LEU A 138 -16.22 0.86 3.57
C LEU A 138 -16.93 1.96 4.37
N LEU A 139 -17.34 3.03 3.69
CA LEU A 139 -18.01 4.20 4.28
C LEU A 139 -19.54 4.14 4.18
N THR A 140 -20.05 3.11 3.51
CA THR A 140 -21.51 2.93 3.30
C THR A 140 -22.16 2.09 4.37
#